data_55c78da6d4daf9a86d20cb3d67d1848d
#
_entry.id   55c78da6d4daf9a86d20cb3d67d1848d
#
_cell.length_a   1.000
_cell.length_b   1.000
_cell.length_c   1.000
_cell.angle_alpha   90.00
_cell.angle_beta   90.00
_cell.angle_gamma   90.00
#
_symmetry.space_group_name_H-M   'P 1'
#
loop_
_entity.id
_entity.type
_entity.pdbx_description
1 polymer ?
#
loop_
_entity_poly.entity_id
_entity_poly.type
_entity_poly.pdbx_seq_one_letter_code
_entity_poly.pdbx_strand_id
1 'polypeptide(L)'
;MKKLLLFILFSSHFAWAEDTSNHSPRMPPQAELMVKAFPHTFYATLACFNYPKINIKACEQIAEVDHPGSAYAKHNLGYVNEFGENDLKQSYANAFYWYLRAANQGLDSSLYNLGRMYEFGLGIQSSHVMAKSLYEKAAEQGNERAKDRFEILMLLAINQAVEKGQFPYQGKLDYMTRLEPWQIKEANHYFD
;
A
#
# COMPACT_ATOMS: atom_id res chain seq x y z
N MET A 1 13.61 -12.86 -21.48
CA MET A 1 12.23 -13.05 -21.94
C MET A 1 11.29 -13.73 -20.92
N LYS A 2 11.80 -14.56 -19.97
CA LYS A 2 10.96 -15.21 -18.92
C LYS A 2 10.47 -14.28 -17.81
N LYS A 3 11.14 -13.13 -17.56
CA LYS A 3 10.76 -12.17 -16.50
C LYS A 3 9.59 -11.25 -16.86
N LEU A 4 9.30 -11.07 -18.15
CA LEU A 4 8.23 -10.13 -18.60
C LEU A 4 6.82 -10.73 -18.53
N LEU A 5 6.69 -12.05 -18.60
CA LEU A 5 5.39 -12.74 -18.54
C LEU A 5 4.75 -12.78 -17.15
N LEU A 6 5.56 -12.60 -16.08
CA LEU A 6 5.05 -12.59 -14.70
C LEU A 6 4.31 -11.28 -14.35
N PHE A 7 4.70 -10.16 -14.98
CA PHE A 7 4.11 -8.85 -14.67
C PHE A 7 2.68 -8.68 -15.20
N ILE A 8 2.33 -9.37 -16.28
CA ILE A 8 1.01 -9.25 -16.93
C ILE A 8 -0.11 -9.99 -16.17
N LEU A 9 0.25 -10.97 -15.33
CA LEU A 9 -0.72 -11.79 -14.60
C LEU A 9 -1.19 -11.19 -13.26
N PHE A 10 -0.45 -10.21 -12.73
CA PHE A 10 -0.80 -9.58 -11.45
C PHE A 10 -1.64 -8.31 -11.57
N SER A 11 -1.76 -7.71 -12.77
CA SER A 11 -2.53 -6.48 -13.00
C SER A 11 -3.99 -6.71 -13.39
N SER A 12 -4.40 -7.94 -13.68
CA SER A 12 -5.80 -8.26 -13.96
C SER A 12 -6.47 -8.85 -12.73
N HIS A 13 -7.51 -8.20 -12.26
CA HIS A 13 -8.45 -8.66 -11.24
C HIS A 13 -8.84 -10.11 -11.49
N PHE A 14 -8.29 -11.06 -10.74
CA PHE A 14 -8.80 -12.43 -10.72
C PHE A 14 -10.13 -12.43 -9.96
N ALA A 15 -11.21 -12.13 -10.66
CA ALA A 15 -12.54 -12.51 -10.20
C ALA A 15 -12.62 -14.04 -10.31
N TRP A 16 -12.55 -14.75 -9.20
CA TRP A 16 -13.00 -16.13 -9.15
C TRP A 16 -14.51 -16.11 -9.38
N ALA A 17 -14.94 -16.57 -10.54
CA ALA A 17 -16.35 -16.85 -10.77
C ALA A 17 -16.75 -17.98 -9.81
N GLU A 18 -17.62 -17.69 -8.86
CA GLU A 18 -18.29 -18.72 -8.05
C GLU A 18 -19.17 -19.55 -8.98
N ASP A 19 -18.62 -20.66 -9.47
CA ASP A 19 -19.45 -21.72 -10.05
C ASP A 19 -20.02 -22.55 -8.91
N THR A 20 -21.32 -22.39 -8.68
CA THR A 20 -22.09 -23.04 -7.59
C THR A 20 -22.35 -24.52 -7.83
N SER A 21 -21.74 -25.16 -8.83
CA SER A 21 -21.81 -26.59 -9.09
C SER A 21 -20.58 -27.31 -8.54
N ASN A 22 -20.70 -27.91 -7.41
CA ASN A 22 -20.02 -29.05 -6.75
C ASN A 22 -18.72 -29.65 -7.38
N HIS A 23 -17.84 -28.80 -7.94
CA HIS A 23 -16.51 -29.18 -8.43
C HIS A 23 -15.47 -28.25 -7.81
N SER A 24 -14.43 -28.84 -7.26
CA SER A 24 -13.24 -28.11 -6.81
C SER A 24 -12.80 -27.13 -7.92
N PRO A 25 -12.61 -25.85 -7.63
CA PRO A 25 -12.28 -24.84 -8.65
C PRO A 25 -11.03 -25.31 -9.40
N ARG A 26 -11.17 -25.53 -10.73
CA ARG A 26 -10.04 -25.88 -11.58
C ARG A 26 -9.13 -24.68 -11.68
N MET A 27 -7.87 -24.91 -11.39
CA MET A 27 -6.83 -23.91 -11.55
C MET A 27 -6.75 -23.45 -13.02
N PRO A 28 -6.72 -22.15 -13.31
CA PRO A 28 -6.58 -21.69 -14.69
C PRO A 28 -5.27 -22.21 -15.31
N PRO A 29 -5.22 -22.51 -16.62
CA PRO A 29 -4.05 -23.12 -17.26
C PRO A 29 -2.72 -22.39 -17.04
N GLN A 30 -2.78 -21.06 -16.89
CA GLN A 30 -1.60 -20.23 -16.60
C GLN A 30 -1.07 -20.48 -15.18
N ALA A 31 -1.94 -20.76 -14.21
CA ALA A 31 -1.55 -21.10 -12.85
C ALA A 31 -0.91 -22.50 -12.77
N GLU A 32 -1.37 -23.47 -13.59
CA GLU A 32 -0.72 -24.78 -13.70
C GLU A 32 0.71 -24.70 -14.23
N LEU A 33 0.96 -23.81 -15.19
CA LEU A 33 2.31 -23.53 -15.70
C LEU A 33 3.22 -22.94 -14.61
N MET A 34 2.69 -22.06 -13.76
CA MET A 34 3.43 -21.47 -12.63
C MET A 34 3.70 -22.48 -11.52
N VAL A 35 2.76 -23.40 -11.22
CA VAL A 35 2.97 -24.51 -10.28
C VAL A 35 4.11 -25.41 -10.74
N LYS A 36 4.16 -25.72 -12.04
CA LYS A 36 5.25 -26.54 -12.63
C LYS A 36 6.60 -25.83 -12.61
N ALA A 37 6.61 -24.50 -12.81
CA ALA A 37 7.85 -23.71 -12.85
C ALA A 37 8.41 -23.39 -11.45
N PHE A 38 7.52 -23.19 -10.45
CA PHE A 38 7.87 -22.77 -9.09
C PHE A 38 6.98 -23.44 -8.04
N PRO A 39 7.02 -24.76 -7.88
CA PRO A 39 6.02 -25.49 -7.10
C PRO A 39 5.98 -25.06 -5.62
N HIS A 40 7.11 -24.85 -4.98
CA HIS A 40 7.17 -24.53 -3.54
C HIS A 40 6.77 -23.07 -3.23
N THR A 41 7.11 -22.12 -4.12
CA THR A 41 6.79 -20.70 -3.93
C THR A 41 5.38 -20.35 -4.35
N PHE A 42 4.80 -21.07 -5.32
CA PHE A 42 3.45 -20.82 -5.81
C PHE A 42 2.39 -21.05 -4.74
N TYR A 43 2.40 -22.21 -4.07
CA TYR A 43 1.44 -22.51 -3.01
C TYR A 43 1.60 -21.59 -1.80
N ALA A 44 2.83 -21.24 -1.44
CA ALA A 44 3.09 -20.28 -0.39
C ALA A 44 2.58 -18.87 -0.77
N THR A 45 2.79 -18.45 -2.02
CA THR A 45 2.27 -17.18 -2.54
C THR A 45 0.74 -17.18 -2.49
N LEU A 46 0.09 -18.23 -3.01
CA LEU A 46 -1.36 -18.35 -2.97
C LEU A 46 -1.91 -18.34 -1.53
N ALA A 47 -1.28 -19.06 -0.62
CA ALA A 47 -1.67 -19.09 0.78
C ALA A 47 -1.47 -17.75 1.50
N CYS A 48 -0.41 -17.01 1.15
CA CYS A 48 -0.16 -15.67 1.66
C CYS A 48 -1.21 -14.65 1.17
N PHE A 49 -1.74 -14.81 -0.05
CA PHE A 49 -2.70 -13.87 -0.63
C PHE A 49 -4.16 -14.28 -0.49
N ASN A 50 -4.45 -15.41 0.16
CA ASN A 50 -5.80 -15.94 0.25
C ASN A 50 -6.60 -15.24 1.36
N TYR A 51 -7.16 -14.07 1.04
CA TYR A 51 -8.08 -13.35 1.92
C TYR A 51 -9.40 -14.16 2.10
N PRO A 52 -10.04 -14.23 3.29
CA PRO A 52 -9.81 -13.44 4.49
C PRO A 52 -8.81 -14.01 5.51
N LYS A 53 -8.22 -15.16 5.28
CA LYS A 53 -7.24 -15.77 6.20
C LYS A 53 -5.86 -15.82 5.55
N ILE A 54 -5.05 -14.79 5.82
CA ILE A 54 -3.65 -14.74 5.40
C ILE A 54 -2.87 -15.82 6.20
N ASN A 55 -2.16 -16.68 5.49
CA ASN A 55 -1.25 -17.62 6.14
C ASN A 55 0.08 -16.92 6.46
N ILE A 56 0.25 -16.52 7.73
CA ILE A 56 1.41 -15.76 8.19
C ILE A 56 2.73 -16.47 7.85
N LYS A 57 2.84 -17.78 8.13
CA LYS A 57 4.07 -18.54 7.83
C LYS A 57 4.39 -18.57 6.33
N ALA A 58 3.36 -18.69 5.48
CA ALA A 58 3.55 -18.65 4.04
C ALA A 58 4.01 -17.25 3.59
N CYS A 59 3.45 -16.18 4.17
CA CYS A 59 3.89 -14.81 3.88
C CYS A 59 5.34 -14.58 4.32
N GLU A 60 5.74 -15.05 5.49
CA GLU A 60 7.11 -14.96 5.99
C GLU A 60 8.09 -15.69 5.05
N GLN A 61 7.76 -16.90 4.60
CA GLN A 61 8.58 -17.64 3.65
C GLN A 61 8.77 -16.90 2.33
N ILE A 62 7.70 -16.31 1.78
CA ILE A 62 7.77 -15.53 0.53
C ILE A 62 8.48 -14.19 0.74
N ALA A 63 8.30 -13.56 1.90
CA ALA A 63 8.93 -12.27 2.21
C ALA A 63 10.47 -12.35 2.26
N GLU A 64 11.03 -13.51 2.60
CA GLU A 64 12.49 -13.69 2.74
C GLU A 64 13.19 -14.18 1.45
N VAL A 65 12.42 -14.55 0.40
CA VAL A 65 13.02 -14.99 -0.86
C VAL A 65 13.02 -13.89 -1.91
N ASP A 66 13.95 -13.95 -2.86
CA ASP A 66 13.96 -13.08 -4.05
C ASP A 66 12.89 -13.57 -5.05
N HIS A 67 11.66 -13.14 -4.81
CA HIS A 67 10.48 -13.53 -5.59
C HIS A 67 9.65 -12.28 -5.93
N PRO A 68 9.05 -12.17 -7.13
CA PRO A 68 8.22 -11.03 -7.52
C PRO A 68 7.07 -10.71 -6.55
N GLY A 69 6.55 -11.73 -5.86
CA GLY A 69 5.50 -11.57 -4.84
C GLY A 69 6.00 -11.17 -3.45
N SER A 70 7.32 -11.07 -3.23
CA SER A 70 7.84 -10.84 -1.88
C SER A 70 7.48 -9.45 -1.32
N ALA A 71 7.34 -8.44 -2.17
CA ALA A 71 6.88 -7.11 -1.77
C ALA A 71 5.44 -7.16 -1.25
N TYR A 72 4.56 -7.88 -1.94
CA TYR A 72 3.17 -8.08 -1.50
C TYR A 72 3.08 -8.91 -0.23
N ALA A 73 3.90 -9.96 -0.09
CA ALA A 73 3.97 -10.74 1.15
C ALA A 73 4.36 -9.88 2.35
N LYS A 74 5.38 -9.03 2.19
CA LYS A 74 5.79 -8.05 3.20
C LYS A 74 4.67 -7.06 3.51
N HIS A 75 3.97 -6.55 2.48
CA HIS A 75 2.83 -5.67 2.66
C HIS A 75 1.73 -6.34 3.49
N ASN A 76 1.36 -7.59 3.18
CA ASN A 76 0.35 -8.34 3.91
C ASN A 76 0.77 -8.59 5.37
N LEU A 77 2.05 -8.88 5.62
CA LEU A 77 2.59 -8.97 6.99
C LEU A 77 2.49 -7.63 7.72
N GLY A 78 2.74 -6.52 7.03
CA GLY A 78 2.51 -5.18 7.54
C GLY A 78 1.06 -4.98 7.96
N TYR A 79 0.13 -5.32 7.07
CA TYR A 79 -1.31 -5.18 7.30
C TYR A 79 -1.80 -5.99 8.50
N VAL A 80 -1.49 -7.28 8.57
CA VAL A 80 -1.96 -8.12 9.69
C VAL A 80 -1.38 -7.67 11.04
N ASN A 81 -0.16 -7.12 11.05
CA ASN A 81 0.42 -6.53 12.26
C ASN A 81 -0.22 -5.17 12.61
N GLU A 82 -0.57 -4.34 11.61
CA GLU A 82 -1.23 -3.05 11.84
C GLU A 82 -2.60 -3.21 12.50
N PHE A 83 -3.37 -4.20 12.08
CA PHE A 83 -4.76 -4.38 12.54
C PHE A 83 -4.90 -5.49 13.60
N GLY A 84 -3.89 -6.27 13.86
CA GLY A 84 -3.96 -7.38 14.82
C GLY A 84 -4.83 -8.53 14.31
N GLU A 85 -4.76 -8.83 13.00
CA GLU A 85 -5.53 -9.91 12.39
C GLU A 85 -4.80 -11.25 12.46
N ASN A 86 -5.53 -12.35 12.17
CA ASN A 86 -5.01 -13.75 12.17
C ASN A 86 -4.34 -14.16 13.48
N ASP A 87 -4.99 -13.88 14.61
CA ASP A 87 -4.53 -14.19 15.97
C ASP A 87 -3.24 -13.45 16.40
N LEU A 88 -2.77 -12.48 15.60
CA LEU A 88 -1.68 -11.60 15.98
C LEU A 88 -2.20 -10.46 16.87
N LYS A 89 -1.38 -10.05 17.83
CA LYS A 89 -1.59 -8.77 18.52
C LYS A 89 -1.18 -7.63 17.61
N GLN A 90 -1.96 -6.55 17.62
CA GLN A 90 -1.61 -5.32 16.93
C GLN A 90 -0.21 -4.85 17.32
N SER A 91 0.61 -4.54 16.34
CA SER A 91 1.96 -4.03 16.51
C SER A 91 2.32 -3.06 15.39
N TYR A 92 2.20 -1.78 15.65
CA TYR A 92 2.62 -0.74 14.68
C TYR A 92 4.13 -0.81 14.37
N ALA A 93 4.97 -1.21 15.33
CA ALA A 93 6.40 -1.37 15.09
C ALA A 93 6.69 -2.47 14.06
N ASN A 94 6.02 -3.63 14.19
CA ASN A 94 6.15 -4.71 13.22
C ASN A 94 5.52 -4.32 11.87
N ALA A 95 4.38 -3.62 11.88
CA ALA A 95 3.75 -3.13 10.66
C ALA A 95 4.69 -2.19 9.90
N PHE A 96 5.30 -1.23 10.59
CA PHE A 96 6.30 -0.31 10.03
C PHE A 96 7.47 -1.07 9.40
N TYR A 97 8.04 -2.04 10.11
CA TYR A 97 9.15 -2.86 9.62
C TYR A 97 8.80 -3.55 8.29
N TRP A 98 7.64 -4.19 8.22
CA TRP A 98 7.23 -4.92 7.04
C TRP A 98 6.85 -4.01 5.86
N TYR A 99 6.11 -2.92 6.13
CA TYR A 99 5.81 -1.92 5.10
C TYR A 99 7.06 -1.26 4.54
N LEU A 100 8.05 -0.94 5.39
CA LEU A 100 9.32 -0.37 4.95
C LEU A 100 10.05 -1.32 3.99
N ARG A 101 10.11 -2.60 4.31
CA ARG A 101 10.73 -3.60 3.43
C ARG A 101 9.99 -3.76 2.10
N ALA A 102 8.67 -3.66 2.08
CA ALA A 102 7.87 -3.69 0.86
C ALA A 102 8.01 -2.40 0.04
N ALA A 103 8.02 -1.24 0.69
CA ALA A 103 8.21 0.06 0.06
C ALA A 103 9.60 0.20 -0.58
N ASN A 104 10.63 -0.37 0.03
CA ASN A 104 11.99 -0.43 -0.53
C ASN A 104 12.06 -1.28 -1.82
N GLN A 105 11.07 -2.15 -2.04
CA GLN A 105 10.89 -2.88 -3.30
C GLN A 105 9.97 -2.14 -4.29
N GLY A 106 9.57 -0.91 -3.96
CA GLY A 106 8.78 -0.05 -4.84
C GLY A 106 7.27 -0.30 -4.79
N LEU A 107 6.74 -1.00 -3.78
CA LEU A 107 5.29 -1.23 -3.69
C LEU A 107 4.57 0.03 -3.22
N ASP A 108 3.78 0.64 -4.10
CA ASP A 108 3.03 1.89 -3.91
C ASP A 108 2.09 1.86 -2.70
N SER A 109 1.36 0.75 -2.51
CA SER A 109 0.47 0.57 -1.37
C SER A 109 1.21 0.56 -0.03
N SER A 110 2.45 0.07 0.00
CA SER A 110 3.29 0.13 1.19
C SER A 110 3.89 1.52 1.43
N LEU A 111 4.24 2.25 0.36
CA LEU A 111 4.60 3.67 0.45
C LEU A 111 3.45 4.50 1.04
N TYR A 112 2.23 4.25 0.57
CA TYR A 112 1.02 4.89 1.13
C TYR A 112 0.83 4.58 2.61
N ASN A 113 0.92 3.31 3.03
CA ASN A 113 0.75 2.92 4.43
C ASN A 113 1.85 3.49 5.34
N LEU A 114 3.10 3.53 4.87
CA LEU A 114 4.17 4.24 5.60
C LEU A 114 3.88 5.74 5.73
N GLY A 115 3.36 6.36 4.66
CA GLY A 115 2.89 7.75 4.69
C GLY A 115 1.88 7.97 5.81
N ARG A 116 0.88 7.10 5.93
CA ARG A 116 -0.11 7.13 7.02
C ARG A 116 0.55 6.98 8.40
N MET A 117 1.50 6.05 8.53
CA MET A 117 2.20 5.85 9.80
C MET A 117 2.96 7.09 10.23
N TYR A 118 3.63 7.79 9.32
CA TYR A 118 4.27 9.07 9.61
C TYR A 118 3.27 10.19 9.84
N GLU A 119 2.18 10.26 9.10
CA GLU A 119 1.17 11.30 9.27
C GLU A 119 0.51 11.25 10.64
N PHE A 120 0.10 10.07 11.07
CA PHE A 120 -0.66 9.87 12.31
C PHE A 120 0.20 9.42 13.50
N GLY A 121 1.51 9.27 13.33
CA GLY A 121 2.40 8.81 14.40
C GLY A 121 2.15 7.38 14.84
N LEU A 122 1.76 6.48 13.93
CA LEU A 122 1.44 5.10 14.26
C LEU A 122 2.72 4.29 14.50
N GLY A 123 3.09 4.13 15.77
CA GLY A 123 4.28 3.41 16.21
C GLY A 123 5.62 4.11 15.96
N ILE A 124 5.60 5.31 15.43
CA ILE A 124 6.76 6.17 15.17
C ILE A 124 6.42 7.63 15.48
N GLN A 125 7.42 8.48 15.56
CA GLN A 125 7.19 9.92 15.65
C GLN A 125 6.53 10.45 14.38
N SER A 126 5.45 11.22 14.53
CA SER A 126 4.76 11.83 13.39
C SER A 126 5.64 12.83 12.64
N SER A 127 5.48 12.84 11.30
CA SER A 127 6.20 13.77 10.42
C SER A 127 5.43 13.97 9.12
N HIS A 128 4.76 15.11 8.99
CA HIS A 128 4.07 15.46 7.75
C HIS A 128 5.04 15.59 6.56
N VAL A 129 6.29 15.98 6.80
CA VAL A 129 7.32 16.06 5.73
C VAL A 129 7.62 14.68 5.17
N MET A 130 7.83 13.68 6.03
CA MET A 130 8.06 12.29 5.61
C MET A 130 6.81 11.69 4.97
N ALA A 131 5.64 11.91 5.58
CA ALA A 131 4.36 11.46 5.03
C ALA A 131 4.14 11.99 3.60
N LYS A 132 4.30 13.30 3.40
CA LYS A 132 4.16 13.94 2.09
C LYS A 132 5.09 13.32 1.04
N SER A 133 6.37 13.14 1.36
CA SER A 133 7.34 12.54 0.42
C SER A 133 6.98 11.09 0.05
N LEU A 134 6.46 10.31 1.00
CA LEU A 134 6.02 8.93 0.75
C LEU A 134 4.75 8.87 -0.10
N TYR A 135 3.80 9.77 0.16
CA TYR A 135 2.59 9.89 -0.65
C TYR A 135 2.88 10.35 -2.08
N GLU A 136 3.81 11.32 -2.25
CA GLU A 136 4.27 11.76 -3.56
C GLU A 136 4.80 10.59 -4.40
N LYS A 137 5.71 9.80 -3.82
CA LYS A 137 6.26 8.61 -4.50
C LYS A 137 5.21 7.56 -4.84
N ALA A 138 4.23 7.35 -3.96
CA ALA A 138 3.14 6.42 -4.23
C ALA A 138 2.19 6.95 -5.31
N ALA A 139 1.89 8.26 -5.30
CA ALA A 139 1.06 8.93 -6.30
C ALA A 139 1.69 8.90 -7.69
N GLU A 140 3.02 9.09 -7.81
CA GLU A 140 3.78 8.95 -9.06
C GLU A 140 3.65 7.54 -9.66
N GLN A 141 3.38 6.53 -8.84
CA GLN A 141 3.11 5.16 -9.27
C GLN A 141 1.62 4.88 -9.55
N GLY A 142 0.76 5.91 -9.47
CA GLY A 142 -0.67 5.81 -9.75
C GLY A 142 -1.54 5.46 -8.55
N ASN A 143 -1.04 5.57 -7.32
CA ASN A 143 -1.85 5.36 -6.13
C ASN A 143 -2.74 6.59 -5.86
N GLU A 144 -4.01 6.51 -6.22
CA GLU A 144 -4.96 7.63 -6.09
C GLU A 144 -5.17 8.07 -4.63
N ARG A 145 -5.18 7.13 -3.67
CA ARG A 145 -5.30 7.48 -2.24
C ARG A 145 -4.09 8.29 -1.76
N ALA A 146 -2.90 7.95 -2.24
CA ALA A 146 -1.69 8.68 -1.91
C ALA A 146 -1.70 10.08 -2.53
N LYS A 147 -2.20 10.21 -3.75
CA LYS A 147 -2.39 11.51 -4.41
C LYS A 147 -3.29 12.42 -3.59
N ASP A 148 -4.45 11.94 -3.15
CA ASP A 148 -5.36 12.70 -2.31
C ASP A 148 -4.70 13.17 -1.00
N ARG A 149 -3.99 12.26 -0.32
CA ARG A 149 -3.29 12.61 0.93
C ARG A 149 -2.15 13.61 0.71
N PHE A 150 -1.41 13.46 -0.39
CA PHE A 150 -0.37 14.40 -0.79
C PHE A 150 -0.92 15.82 -0.98
N GLU A 151 -2.05 15.97 -1.69
CA GLU A 151 -2.71 17.25 -1.96
C GLU A 151 -3.18 17.91 -0.66
N ILE A 152 -3.76 17.14 0.26
CA ILE A 152 -4.18 17.63 1.59
C ILE A 152 -2.98 18.15 2.38
N LEU A 153 -1.88 17.39 2.46
CA LEU A 153 -0.67 17.82 3.16
C LEU A 153 0.05 18.99 2.48
N MET A 154 -0.05 19.10 1.16
CA MET A 154 0.44 20.28 0.43
C MET A 154 -0.34 21.53 0.80
N LEU A 155 -1.67 21.47 0.83
CA LEU A 155 -2.50 22.62 1.23
C LEU A 155 -2.22 23.01 2.68
N LEU A 156 -2.03 22.03 3.58
CA LEU A 156 -1.64 22.27 4.96
C LEU A 156 -0.31 23.06 5.04
N ALA A 157 0.70 22.62 4.29
CA ALA A 157 1.99 23.30 4.23
C ALA A 157 1.88 24.72 3.65
N ILE A 158 1.07 24.92 2.62
CA ILE A 158 0.79 26.22 2.02
C ILE A 158 0.09 27.13 3.01
N ASN A 159 -0.91 26.65 3.76
CA ASN A 159 -1.58 27.41 4.80
C ASN A 159 -0.58 27.95 5.83
N GLN A 160 0.28 27.08 6.35
CA GLN A 160 1.32 27.47 7.32
C GLN A 160 2.32 28.50 6.74
N ALA A 161 2.68 28.36 5.45
CA ALA A 161 3.58 29.28 4.78
C ALA A 161 2.95 30.66 4.56
N VAL A 162 1.65 30.73 4.25
CA VAL A 162 0.88 31.98 4.13
C VAL A 162 0.81 32.69 5.48
N GLU A 163 0.52 32.00 6.55
CA GLU A 163 0.46 32.56 7.92
C GLU A 163 1.80 33.16 8.35
N LYS A 164 2.91 32.54 7.92
CA LYS A 164 4.27 33.05 8.17
C LYS A 164 4.72 34.14 7.20
N GLY A 165 3.87 34.55 6.26
CA GLY A 165 4.21 35.51 5.21
C GLY A 165 5.24 34.99 4.19
N GLN A 166 5.47 33.69 4.15
CA GLN A 166 6.46 33.03 3.26
C GLN A 166 5.87 32.64 1.91
N PHE A 167 4.55 32.65 1.77
CA PHE A 167 3.82 32.29 0.56
C PHE A 167 2.69 33.30 0.29
N PRO A 168 2.48 33.77 -0.95
CA PRO A 168 1.44 34.73 -1.25
C PRO A 168 0.05 34.10 -1.14
N TYR A 169 -0.90 34.84 -0.55
CA TYR A 169 -2.29 34.39 -0.40
C TYR A 169 -2.95 34.05 -1.74
N GLN A 170 -2.64 34.79 -2.81
CA GLN A 170 -3.14 34.50 -4.15
C GLN A 170 -2.68 33.13 -4.63
N GLY A 171 -1.43 32.75 -4.42
CA GLY A 171 -0.92 31.42 -4.75
C GLY A 171 -1.64 30.28 -4.01
N LYS A 172 -2.07 30.53 -2.76
CA LYS A 172 -2.95 29.60 -2.03
C LYS A 172 -4.29 29.43 -2.73
N LEU A 173 -4.93 30.52 -3.14
CA LEU A 173 -6.22 30.47 -3.86
C LEU A 173 -6.07 29.70 -5.17
N ASP A 174 -5.02 30.00 -5.93
CA ASP A 174 -4.74 29.33 -7.21
C ASP A 174 -4.51 27.82 -7.01
N TYR A 175 -3.86 27.41 -5.92
CA TYR A 175 -3.71 26.00 -5.59
C TYR A 175 -5.04 25.35 -5.24
N MET A 176 -5.86 26.00 -4.41
CA MET A 176 -7.17 25.48 -3.99
C MET A 176 -8.15 25.23 -5.15
N THR A 177 -8.02 25.98 -6.27
CA THR A 177 -8.85 25.75 -7.46
C THR A 177 -8.64 24.37 -8.12
N ARG A 178 -7.56 23.69 -7.80
CA ARG A 178 -7.21 22.35 -8.34
C ARG A 178 -7.68 21.20 -7.46
N LEU A 179 -8.17 21.51 -6.26
CA LEU A 179 -8.54 20.53 -5.26
C LEU A 179 -10.03 20.29 -5.23
N GLU A 180 -10.41 19.08 -4.87
CA GLU A 180 -11.79 18.75 -4.56
C GLU A 180 -12.23 19.41 -3.24
N PRO A 181 -13.51 19.80 -3.10
CA PRO A 181 -14.02 20.48 -1.90
C PRO A 181 -13.74 19.72 -0.59
N TRP A 182 -13.78 18.38 -0.62
CA TRP A 182 -13.51 17.55 0.55
C TRP A 182 -12.05 17.59 0.99
N GLN A 183 -11.11 17.69 0.04
CA GLN A 183 -9.68 17.83 0.33
C GLN A 183 -9.39 19.15 1.04
N ILE A 184 -10.02 20.23 0.59
CA ILE A 184 -9.92 21.55 1.24
C ILE A 184 -10.49 21.50 2.67
N LYS A 185 -11.67 20.87 2.84
CA LYS A 185 -12.29 20.71 4.14
C LYS A 185 -11.42 19.90 5.09
N GLU A 186 -10.86 18.79 4.64
CA GLU A 186 -9.99 17.94 5.45
C GLU A 186 -8.70 18.66 5.84
N ALA A 187 -8.04 19.37 4.91
CA ALA A 187 -6.84 20.15 5.21
C ALA A 187 -7.10 21.24 6.28
N ASN A 188 -8.26 21.88 6.27
CA ASN A 188 -8.62 22.88 7.28
C ASN A 188 -8.87 22.26 8.66
N HIS A 189 -9.31 21.02 8.73
CA HIS A 189 -9.57 20.32 10.00
C HIS A 189 -8.29 20.00 10.81
N TYR A 190 -7.11 20.07 10.18
CA TYR A 190 -5.83 19.95 10.87
C TYR A 190 -5.44 21.20 11.68
N PHE A 191 -6.22 22.29 11.57
CA PHE A 191 -5.99 23.54 12.32
C PHE A 191 -6.93 23.74 13.52
N ASP A 192 -7.98 22.91 13.62
CA ASP A 192 -8.92 22.90 14.76
C ASP A 192 -8.44 21.93 15.85
#